data_1fba56bef472ca9adddc4ec663634ca8
#
_entry.id   1fba56bef472ca9adddc4ec663634ca8
#
_cell.length_a   1.000
_cell.length_b   1.000
_cell.length_c   1.000
_cell.angle_alpha   90.00
_cell.angle_beta   90.00
_cell.angle_gamma   90.00
#
_symmetry.space_group_name_H-M   'P 1'
#
loop_
_entity.id
_entity.type
_entity.pdbx_description
1 polymer ?
#
loop_
_entity_poly.entity_id
_entity_poly.type
_entity_poly.pdbx_seq_one_letter_code
_entity_poly.pdbx_strand_id
1 'polypeptide(L)'
;MKGWMEKMLARFGQSAILYTKNGPFYIQAIFQSVNSRFWQNMEHVHTPLGRVPRGQYLCMLPAGTRAQVGDSLAVQGKEYDIRKLENMCIGDNVIYIWGLCVEKGV
;
A
#
# COMPACT_ATOMS: atom_id res chain seq x y z
N MET A 1 -4.14 9.50 -16.43
CA MET A 1 -3.79 8.44 -15.46
C MET A 1 -3.37 9.01 -14.12
N LYS A 2 -2.43 9.97 -14.11
CA LYS A 2 -2.07 10.64 -12.85
C LYS A 2 -3.27 11.26 -12.16
N GLY A 3 -4.17 11.89 -12.93
CA GLY A 3 -5.35 12.51 -12.35
C GLY A 3 -6.28 11.52 -11.63
N TRP A 4 -6.37 10.30 -12.16
CA TRP A 4 -7.16 9.25 -11.51
C TRP A 4 -6.57 8.89 -10.14
N MET A 5 -5.24 8.67 -10.08
CA MET A 5 -4.58 8.31 -8.84
C MET A 5 -4.66 9.44 -7.82
N GLU A 6 -4.46 10.68 -8.27
CA GLU A 6 -4.60 11.84 -7.39
C GLU A 6 -5.99 11.96 -6.80
N LYS A 7 -7.02 11.71 -7.61
CA LYS A 7 -8.41 11.72 -7.14
C LYS A 7 -8.67 10.61 -6.13
N MET A 8 -8.14 9.42 -6.37
CA MET A 8 -8.29 8.28 -5.45
C MET A 8 -7.61 8.58 -4.12
N LEU A 9 -6.41 9.12 -4.15
CA LEU A 9 -5.68 9.47 -2.93
C LEU A 9 -6.38 10.59 -2.17
N ALA A 10 -6.93 11.58 -2.86
CA ALA A 10 -7.66 12.66 -2.22
C ALA A 10 -8.92 12.17 -1.52
N ARG A 11 -9.58 11.17 -2.09
CA ARG A 11 -10.85 10.65 -1.57
C ARG A 11 -10.67 9.55 -0.53
N PHE A 12 -9.73 8.63 -0.75
CA PHE A 12 -9.57 7.44 0.09
C PHE A 12 -8.21 7.37 0.78
N GLY A 13 -7.30 8.28 0.44
CA GLY A 13 -5.96 8.25 1.00
C GLY A 13 -5.93 8.63 2.46
N GLN A 14 -4.96 8.07 3.16
CA GLN A 14 -4.68 8.39 4.55
C GLN A 14 -3.26 8.89 4.66
N SER A 15 -3.03 9.77 5.62
CA SER A 15 -1.67 10.19 5.93
C SER A 15 -0.89 9.02 6.51
N ALA A 16 0.30 8.82 6.00
CA ALA A 16 1.17 7.74 6.43
C ALA A 16 2.60 8.24 6.51
N ILE A 17 3.41 7.57 7.32
CA ILE A 17 4.84 7.84 7.42
C ILE A 17 5.56 6.60 6.96
N LEU A 18 6.38 6.73 5.93
CA LEU A 18 7.22 5.65 5.42
C LEU A 18 8.60 5.78 6.05
N TYR A 19 9.02 4.78 6.80
CA TYR A 19 10.34 4.74 7.43
C TYR A 19 11.28 3.92 6.56
N THR A 20 12.29 4.57 6.02
CA THR A 20 13.30 3.94 5.17
C THR A 20 14.68 4.13 5.77
N LYS A 21 15.70 3.54 5.13
CA LYS A 21 17.10 3.74 5.49
C LYS A 21 17.49 5.23 5.45
N ASN A 22 16.83 6.00 4.58
CA ASN A 22 17.16 7.41 4.38
C ASN A 22 16.30 8.34 5.24
N GLY A 23 15.50 7.80 6.14
CA GLY A 23 14.69 8.56 7.07
C GLY A 23 13.20 8.43 6.82
N PRO A 24 12.39 9.20 7.56
CA PRO A 24 10.95 9.17 7.40
C PRO A 24 10.51 10.04 6.23
N PHE A 25 9.49 9.57 5.50
CA PHE A 25 8.85 10.31 4.43
C PHE A 25 7.36 10.36 4.69
N TYR A 26 6.78 11.55 4.59
CA TYR A 26 5.34 11.74 4.77
C TYR A 26 4.67 11.55 3.42
N ILE A 27 3.73 10.61 3.35
CA ILE A 27 3.04 10.29 2.12
C ILE A 27 1.55 10.15 2.38
N GLN A 28 0.76 10.13 1.31
CA GLN A 28 -0.61 9.68 1.37
C GLN A 28 -0.71 8.32 0.71
N ALA A 29 -1.42 7.41 1.35
CA ALA A 29 -1.57 6.05 0.86
C ALA A 29 -3.00 5.58 1.03
N ILE A 30 -3.44 4.70 0.16
CA ILE A 30 -4.69 3.97 0.36
C ILE A 30 -4.32 2.68 1.08
N PHE A 31 -4.92 2.45 2.24
CA PHE A 31 -4.56 1.34 3.10
C PHE A 31 -5.82 0.57 3.49
N GLN A 32 -5.84 -0.73 3.20
CA GLN A 32 -7.02 -1.56 3.36
C GLN A 32 -6.69 -2.90 3.99
N SER A 33 -7.46 -3.27 5.00
CA SER A 33 -7.46 -4.64 5.48
C SER A 33 -8.15 -5.53 4.44
N VAL A 34 -7.60 -6.71 4.19
CA VAL A 34 -8.28 -7.66 3.30
C VAL A 34 -9.56 -8.23 3.91
N ASN A 35 -9.77 -7.96 5.21
CA ASN A 35 -11.03 -8.32 5.88
C ASN A 35 -12.09 -7.23 5.77
N SER A 36 -11.79 -6.13 5.10
CA SER A 36 -12.75 -5.05 4.92
C SER A 36 -13.91 -5.52 4.04
N ARG A 37 -15.02 -4.78 4.11
CA ARG A 37 -16.20 -5.09 3.32
C ARG A 37 -15.91 -5.18 1.82
N PHE A 38 -14.95 -4.40 1.38
CA PHE A 38 -14.54 -4.37 -0.03
C PHE A 38 -14.08 -5.74 -0.53
N TRP A 39 -13.46 -6.54 0.34
CA TRP A 39 -12.88 -7.83 -0.01
C TRP A 39 -13.69 -9.03 0.50
N GLN A 40 -14.80 -8.79 1.19
CA GLN A 40 -15.44 -9.86 1.97
C GLN A 40 -16.00 -11.00 1.14
N ASN A 41 -16.31 -10.78 -0.13
CA ASN A 41 -16.85 -11.83 -1.00
C ASN A 41 -15.78 -12.64 -1.71
N MET A 42 -14.51 -12.39 -1.40
CA MET A 42 -13.39 -13.06 -2.04
C MET A 42 -12.69 -13.96 -1.03
N GLU A 43 -12.44 -15.21 -1.40
CA GLU A 43 -11.66 -16.10 -0.56
C GLU A 43 -10.22 -15.59 -0.43
N HIS A 44 -9.65 -15.17 -1.55
CA HIS A 44 -8.36 -14.50 -1.61
C HIS A 44 -8.48 -13.30 -2.54
N VAL A 45 -7.75 -12.26 -2.21
CA VAL A 45 -7.72 -11.06 -3.04
C VAL A 45 -6.69 -11.26 -4.15
N HIS A 46 -7.11 -11.05 -5.40
CA HIS A 46 -6.20 -11.08 -6.54
C HIS A 46 -5.71 -9.68 -6.83
N THR A 47 -4.40 -9.50 -6.76
CA THR A 47 -3.73 -8.23 -6.99
C THR A 47 -2.52 -8.45 -7.86
N PRO A 48 -1.82 -7.38 -8.33
CA PRO A 48 -0.53 -7.54 -8.99
C PRO A 48 0.51 -8.27 -8.15
N LEU A 49 0.31 -8.33 -6.84
CA LEU A 49 1.18 -9.09 -5.93
C LEU A 49 0.85 -10.57 -5.91
N GLY A 50 -0.20 -11.01 -6.61
CA GLY A 50 -0.71 -12.35 -6.58
C GLY A 50 -1.89 -12.47 -5.63
N ARG A 51 -2.14 -13.68 -5.13
CA ARG A 51 -3.22 -13.93 -4.18
C ARG A 51 -2.77 -13.53 -2.78
N VAL A 52 -3.61 -12.75 -2.10
CA VAL A 52 -3.32 -12.27 -0.75
C VAL A 52 -4.27 -12.95 0.23
N PRO A 53 -3.76 -13.70 1.21
CA PRO A 53 -4.61 -14.31 2.23
C PRO A 53 -5.33 -13.24 3.06
N ARG A 54 -6.51 -13.59 3.57
CA ARG A 54 -7.23 -12.71 4.49
C ARG A 54 -6.40 -12.48 5.76
N GLY A 55 -6.60 -11.33 6.39
CA GLY A 55 -5.91 -10.98 7.62
C GLY A 55 -4.64 -10.17 7.40
N GLN A 56 -4.24 -9.97 6.15
CA GLN A 56 -3.13 -9.07 5.82
C GLN A 56 -3.68 -7.75 5.28
N TYR A 57 -2.77 -6.81 5.01
CA TYR A 57 -3.15 -5.46 4.61
C TYR A 57 -2.55 -5.14 3.25
N LEU A 58 -3.34 -4.48 2.44
CA LEU A 58 -2.88 -3.96 1.16
C LEU A 58 -2.73 -2.45 1.26
N CYS A 59 -1.69 -1.92 0.65
CA CYS A 59 -1.54 -0.49 0.51
C CYS A 59 -1.30 -0.12 -0.94
N MET A 60 -1.70 1.09 -1.29
CA MET A 60 -1.47 1.65 -2.61
C MET A 60 -0.72 2.95 -2.39
N LEU A 61 0.51 3.01 -2.89
CA LEU A 61 1.41 4.12 -2.68
C LEU A 61 1.54 4.95 -3.96
N PRO A 62 1.77 6.26 -3.84
CA PRO A 62 1.98 7.09 -5.03
C PRO A 62 3.20 6.65 -5.82
N ALA A 63 3.14 6.87 -7.13
CA ALA A 63 4.31 6.71 -7.99
C ALA A 63 5.44 7.61 -7.46
N GLY A 64 6.67 7.13 -7.53
CA GLY A 64 7.81 7.87 -7.03
C GLY A 64 8.13 7.65 -5.56
N THR A 65 7.27 6.93 -4.84
CA THR A 65 7.57 6.53 -3.47
C THR A 65 8.74 5.55 -3.50
N ARG A 66 9.77 5.81 -2.69
CA ARG A 66 10.97 4.97 -2.67
C ARG A 66 10.91 3.93 -1.56
N ALA A 67 9.81 3.20 -1.51
CA ALA A 67 9.65 2.12 -0.55
C ALA A 67 10.39 0.88 -1.00
N GLN A 68 10.89 0.11 -0.04
CA GLN A 68 11.52 -1.18 -0.28
C GLN A 68 10.96 -2.20 0.69
N VAL A 69 11.04 -3.47 0.31
CA VAL A 69 10.67 -4.56 1.20
C VAL A 69 11.54 -4.49 2.45
N GLY A 70 10.90 -4.57 3.60
CA GLY A 70 11.56 -4.41 4.89
C GLY A 70 11.39 -3.03 5.51
N ASP A 71 10.97 -2.04 4.72
CA ASP A 71 10.62 -0.73 5.25
C ASP A 71 9.34 -0.83 6.08
N SER A 72 9.09 0.19 6.90
CA SER A 72 7.91 0.25 7.77
C SER A 72 6.99 1.37 7.34
N LEU A 73 5.71 1.18 7.56
CA LEU A 73 4.69 2.17 7.26
C LEU A 73 3.86 2.42 8.52
N ALA A 74 3.78 3.67 8.95
CA ALA A 74 2.95 4.04 10.10
C ALA A 74 1.68 4.70 9.62
N VAL A 75 0.53 4.13 9.99
CA VAL A 75 -0.79 4.59 9.60
C VAL A 75 -1.68 4.58 10.84
N GLN A 76 -2.26 5.74 11.17
CA GLN A 76 -3.20 5.86 12.30
C GLN A 76 -2.65 5.31 13.61
N GLY A 77 -1.37 5.57 13.88
CA GLY A 77 -0.75 5.17 15.13
C GLY A 77 -0.30 3.72 15.21
N LYS A 78 -0.47 2.97 14.14
CA LYS A 78 0.00 1.58 14.04
C LYS A 78 1.11 1.48 13.02
N GLU A 79 2.03 0.55 13.25
CA GLU A 79 3.13 0.30 12.33
C GLU A 79 2.95 -1.03 11.61
N TYR A 80 3.37 -1.05 10.36
CA TYR A 80 3.26 -2.22 9.50
C TYR A 80 4.59 -2.44 8.78
N ASP A 81 4.96 -3.72 8.61
CA ASP A 81 6.12 -4.08 7.81
C ASP A 81 5.69 -4.32 6.37
N ILE A 82 6.44 -3.76 5.44
CA ILE A 82 6.21 -4.00 4.01
C ILE A 82 6.87 -5.32 3.63
N ARG A 83 6.07 -6.27 3.18
CA ARG A 83 6.52 -7.61 2.83
C ARG A 83 6.71 -7.81 1.34
N LYS A 84 5.89 -7.16 0.52
CA LYS A 84 5.98 -7.24 -0.93
C LYS A 84 5.64 -5.89 -1.52
N LEU A 85 6.21 -5.60 -2.68
CA LEU A 85 5.93 -4.39 -3.45
C LEU A 85 5.88 -4.75 -4.93
N GLU A 86 4.96 -4.11 -5.63
CA GLU A 86 4.81 -4.29 -7.07
C GLU A 86 4.46 -2.97 -7.72
N ASN A 87 5.21 -2.59 -8.74
CA ASN A 87 4.93 -1.38 -9.50
C ASN A 87 3.83 -1.67 -10.52
N MET A 88 2.82 -0.80 -10.53
CA MET A 88 1.81 -0.83 -11.58
C MET A 88 2.18 0.18 -12.64
N CYS A 89 2.42 -0.32 -13.84
CA CYS A 89 2.91 0.50 -14.95
C CYS A 89 1.95 0.47 -16.12
N ILE A 90 1.92 1.58 -16.86
CA ILE A 90 1.37 1.62 -18.22
C ILE A 90 2.53 2.03 -19.11
N GLY A 91 2.95 1.12 -20.00
CA GLY A 91 4.19 1.30 -20.74
C GLY A 91 5.36 1.39 -19.78
N ASP A 92 6.15 2.46 -19.88
CA ASP A 92 7.30 2.68 -19.05
C ASP A 92 7.00 3.55 -17.83
N ASN A 93 5.74 3.94 -17.65
CA ASN A 93 5.35 4.85 -16.58
C ASN A 93 4.75 4.10 -15.41
N VAL A 94 5.34 4.28 -14.22
CA VAL A 94 4.77 3.78 -12.97
C VAL A 94 3.61 4.69 -12.58
N ILE A 95 2.43 4.08 -12.41
CA ILE A 95 1.21 4.81 -12.05
C ILE A 95 1.04 4.83 -10.53
N TYR A 96 1.24 3.68 -9.90
CA TYR A 96 1.19 3.54 -8.46
C TYR A 96 1.91 2.24 -8.06
N ILE A 97 2.06 2.05 -6.76
CA ILE A 97 2.76 0.89 -6.21
C ILE A 97 1.80 0.15 -5.28
N TRP A 98 1.64 -1.15 -5.50
CA TRP A 98 0.95 -2.02 -4.56
C TRP A 98 1.91 -2.52 -3.50
N GLY A 99 1.47 -2.52 -2.26
CA GLY A 99 2.24 -3.09 -1.16
C GLY A 99 1.43 -4.10 -0.37
N LEU A 100 2.09 -5.13 0.13
CA LEU A 100 1.52 -6.07 1.08
C LEU A 100 2.20 -5.84 2.42
N CYS A 101 1.40 -5.57 3.45
CA CYS A 101 1.90 -5.18 4.76
C CYS A 101 1.37 -6.10 5.85
N VAL A 102 2.17 -6.24 6.90
CA VAL A 102 1.82 -7.02 8.09
C VAL A 102 2.02 -6.12 9.31
N GLU A 103 1.04 -6.10 10.21
CA GLU A 103 1.12 -5.30 11.41
C GLU A 103 2.27 -5.77 12.30
N LYS A 104 3.07 -4.83 12.80
CA LYS A 104 4.17 -5.14 13.71
C LYS A 104 3.65 -5.49 15.09
N GLY A 105 4.33 -6.39 15.76
CA GLY A 105 4.03 -6.76 17.12
C GLY A 105 2.88 -7.75 17.27
N VAL A 106 2.46 -8.33 16.17
CA VAL A 106 1.39 -9.33 16.16
C VAL A 106 1.96 -10.71 15.88
#